data_34f5280b62b1654828e3480f798ea606
#
_entry.id   34f5280b62b1654828e3480f798ea606
#
_cell.length_a   1.000
_cell.length_b   1.000
_cell.length_c   1.000
_cell.angle_alpha   90.00
_cell.angle_beta   90.00
_cell.angle_gamma   90.00
#
_symmetry.space_group_name_H-M   'P 1'
#
loop_
_entity.id
_entity.type
_entity.pdbx_description
1 polymer ?
#
loop_
_entity_poly.entity_id
_entity_poly.type
_entity_poly.pdbx_seq_one_letter_code
_entity_poly.pdbx_strand_id
1 'polypeptide(L)'
;MSGGHTFSKHDIEAIRRAGAGILIEVVTPKSVLRPSEGFVAADARLDLEAAGYTVACNEEVVYSSAVNGRVAVMAISRECLETIHRTGITPRFISPLLEGEDMAVGTYINLYDDTLYVRVYGDRLLFAEVMEVKEDADILYYLESIHRVYNIYNMNTRATGDVERLRKVCKRYTKLKF
;
A
#
# COMPACT_ATOMS: atom_id res chain seq x y z
N MET A 1 -9.36 12.51 12.28
CA MET A 1 -9.93 11.26 12.83
C MET A 1 -9.45 10.16 11.90
N SER A 2 -8.51 9.31 12.34
CA SER A 2 -8.00 8.21 11.53
C SER A 2 -9.10 7.15 11.42
N GLY A 3 -9.61 6.93 10.21
CA GLY A 3 -10.55 5.86 9.92
C GLY A 3 -9.86 4.51 10.11
N GLY A 4 -9.98 3.95 11.30
CA GLY A 4 -9.54 2.58 11.53
C GLY A 4 -10.47 1.63 10.78
N HIS A 5 -9.94 0.91 9.81
CA HIS A 5 -10.67 -0.19 9.19
C HIS A 5 -10.99 -1.24 10.25
N THR A 6 -12.26 -1.38 10.59
CA THR A 6 -12.76 -2.46 11.42
C THR A 6 -13.22 -3.62 10.55
N PHE A 7 -12.71 -4.82 10.80
CA PHE A 7 -13.21 -6.03 10.13
C PHE A 7 -14.70 -6.24 10.44
N SER A 8 -15.50 -6.45 9.42
CA SER A 8 -16.89 -6.87 9.57
C SER A 8 -16.95 -8.33 10.05
N LYS A 9 -18.11 -8.76 10.54
CA LYS A 9 -18.32 -10.19 10.89
C LYS A 9 -18.06 -11.09 9.68
N HIS A 10 -18.38 -10.63 8.47
CA HIS A 10 -18.18 -11.37 7.24
C HIS A 10 -16.69 -11.58 6.95
N ASP A 11 -15.86 -10.54 7.16
CA ASP A 11 -14.41 -10.62 6.97
C ASP A 11 -13.77 -11.61 7.96
N ILE A 12 -14.20 -11.58 9.22
CA ILE A 12 -13.75 -12.52 10.26
C ILE A 12 -14.10 -13.96 9.89
N GLU A 13 -15.30 -14.21 9.38
CA GLU A 13 -15.72 -15.53 8.91
C GLU A 13 -14.93 -15.96 7.68
N ALA A 14 -14.64 -15.06 6.74
CA ALA A 14 -13.83 -15.33 5.58
C ALA A 14 -12.39 -15.72 5.98
N ILE A 15 -11.79 -14.98 6.91
CA ILE A 15 -10.46 -15.29 7.48
C ILE A 15 -10.48 -16.69 8.11
N ARG A 16 -11.48 -17.04 8.91
CA ARG A 16 -11.59 -18.37 9.54
C ARG A 16 -11.73 -19.49 8.51
N ARG A 17 -12.49 -19.28 7.43
CA ARG A 17 -12.69 -20.29 6.38
C ARG A 17 -11.42 -20.51 5.54
N ALA A 18 -10.63 -19.47 5.33
CA ALA A 18 -9.42 -19.54 4.51
C ALA A 18 -8.31 -20.39 5.18
N GLY A 19 -8.33 -20.51 6.52
CA GLY A 19 -7.40 -21.36 7.25
C GLY A 19 -5.98 -20.80 7.35
N ALA A 20 -5.03 -21.66 7.69
CA ALA A 20 -3.63 -21.26 7.87
C ALA A 20 -3.01 -20.77 6.56
N GLY A 21 -2.24 -19.67 6.66
CA GLY A 21 -1.50 -19.10 5.53
C GLY A 21 -2.28 -18.09 4.69
N ILE A 22 -3.45 -17.61 5.18
CA ILE A 22 -4.15 -16.51 4.52
C ILE A 22 -3.22 -15.31 4.32
N LEU A 23 -3.30 -14.72 3.13
CA LEU A 23 -2.65 -13.47 2.80
C LEU A 23 -3.62 -12.31 3.06
N ILE A 24 -3.24 -11.40 3.93
CA ILE A 24 -4.03 -10.20 4.26
C ILE A 24 -3.35 -8.99 3.65
N GLU A 25 -4.04 -8.32 2.74
CA GLU A 25 -3.60 -7.03 2.22
C GLU A 25 -3.86 -5.94 3.25
N VAL A 26 -2.80 -5.22 3.61
CA VAL A 26 -2.87 -4.11 4.56
C VAL A 26 -2.89 -2.79 3.79
N VAL A 27 -4.07 -2.18 3.76
CA VAL A 27 -4.24 -0.84 3.20
C VAL A 27 -4.02 0.17 4.33
N THR A 28 -2.92 0.93 4.24
CA THR A 28 -2.53 1.93 5.26
C THR A 28 -1.66 3.01 4.62
N PRO A 29 -1.82 4.29 4.99
CA PRO A 29 -0.94 5.34 4.51
C PRO A 29 0.48 5.24 5.10
N LYS A 30 0.69 4.40 6.10
CA LYS A 30 1.98 4.18 6.76
C LYS A 30 2.60 2.86 6.28
N SER A 31 3.15 2.88 5.07
CA SER A 31 3.79 1.72 4.46
C SER A 31 5.05 2.13 3.71
N VAL A 32 6.13 1.37 3.85
CA VAL A 32 7.40 1.59 3.15
C VAL A 32 7.94 0.29 2.59
N LEU A 33 8.70 0.39 1.50
CA LEU A 33 9.46 -0.73 0.96
C LEU A 33 10.90 -0.69 1.45
N ARG A 34 11.40 -1.84 1.88
CA ARG A 34 12.79 -2.07 2.26
C ARG A 34 13.41 -3.15 1.38
N PRO A 35 14.70 -3.09 1.04
CA PRO A 35 15.39 -4.24 0.48
C PRO A 35 15.28 -5.43 1.44
N SER A 36 15.02 -6.63 0.92
CA SER A 36 14.99 -7.84 1.76
C SER A 36 16.37 -8.22 2.27
N GLU A 37 17.41 -7.87 1.50
CA GLU A 37 18.79 -8.01 1.95
C GLU A 37 19.08 -7.02 3.08
N GLY A 38 19.46 -7.54 4.23
CA GLY A 38 19.72 -6.75 5.44
C GLY A 38 18.48 -6.31 6.20
N PHE A 39 17.27 -6.71 5.79
CA PHE A 39 16.07 -6.44 6.59
C PHE A 39 16.09 -7.18 7.91
N VAL A 40 15.90 -6.46 9.00
CA VAL A 40 15.83 -7.00 10.36
C VAL A 40 14.45 -6.71 10.94
N ALA A 41 13.67 -7.76 11.20
CA ALA A 41 12.29 -7.62 11.69
C ALA A 41 12.17 -6.83 13.00
N ALA A 42 13.17 -6.90 13.88
CA ALA A 42 13.19 -6.13 15.13
C ALA A 42 13.31 -4.62 14.89
N ASP A 43 13.84 -4.20 13.75
CA ASP A 43 14.06 -2.80 13.40
C ASP A 43 12.92 -2.24 12.52
N ALA A 44 11.89 -3.04 12.21
CA ALA A 44 10.79 -2.65 11.32
C ALA A 44 10.11 -1.32 11.74
N ARG A 45 9.99 -1.07 13.06
CA ARG A 45 9.47 0.21 13.55
C ARG A 45 10.36 1.39 13.17
N LEU A 46 11.67 1.22 13.29
CA LEU A 46 12.65 2.25 12.92
C LEU A 46 12.60 2.56 11.42
N ASP A 47 12.29 1.55 10.59
CA ASP A 47 12.13 1.76 9.15
C ASP A 47 10.96 2.70 8.82
N LEU A 48 9.82 2.58 9.51
CA LEU A 48 8.69 3.51 9.37
C LEU A 48 9.05 4.91 9.91
N GLU A 49 9.69 4.97 11.06
CA GLU A 49 10.11 6.25 11.67
C GLU A 49 11.15 6.98 10.82
N ALA A 50 12.09 6.27 10.22
CA ALA A 50 13.07 6.82 9.28
C ALA A 50 12.43 7.36 7.99
N ALA A 51 11.27 6.82 7.59
CA ALA A 51 10.46 7.34 6.48
C ALA A 51 9.55 8.52 6.89
N GLY A 52 9.62 8.98 8.14
CA GLY A 52 8.85 10.10 8.64
C GLY A 52 7.48 9.73 9.23
N TYR A 53 7.16 8.44 9.35
CA TYR A 53 5.90 8.00 9.95
C TYR A 53 6.01 7.88 11.46
N THR A 54 5.02 8.40 12.17
CA THR A 54 4.87 8.14 13.61
C THR A 54 3.92 6.96 13.81
N VAL A 55 4.41 5.91 14.46
CA VAL A 55 3.58 4.75 14.85
C VAL A 55 2.90 5.09 16.18
N ALA A 56 1.59 5.24 16.14
CA ALA A 56 0.81 5.62 17.33
C ALA A 56 0.73 4.49 18.36
N CYS A 57 0.33 4.81 19.60
CA CYS A 57 0.24 3.82 20.67
C CYS A 57 -0.83 2.73 20.44
N ASN A 58 -1.81 3.00 19.58
CA ASN A 58 -2.84 2.06 19.17
C ASN A 58 -2.52 1.35 17.85
N GLU A 59 -1.31 1.46 17.35
CA GLU A 59 -0.82 0.79 16.13
C GLU A 59 0.28 -0.20 16.48
N GLU A 60 0.37 -1.25 15.65
CA GLU A 60 1.44 -2.23 15.65
C GLU A 60 2.11 -2.26 14.28
N VAL A 61 3.37 -2.65 14.26
CA VAL A 61 4.13 -2.79 13.01
C VAL A 61 4.10 -4.24 12.55
N VAL A 62 3.71 -4.42 11.30
CA VAL A 62 3.75 -5.70 10.60
C VAL A 62 4.58 -5.58 9.33
N TYR A 63 5.03 -6.70 8.80
CA TYR A 63 5.81 -6.73 7.57
C TYR A 63 5.42 -7.93 6.70
N SER A 64 5.67 -7.80 5.41
CA SER A 64 5.40 -8.86 4.44
C SER A 64 6.53 -9.89 4.40
N SER A 65 6.27 -11.02 3.76
CA SER A 65 7.35 -11.83 3.19
C SER A 65 8.06 -11.06 2.09
N ALA A 66 9.29 -11.45 1.77
CA ALA A 66 10.03 -10.84 0.67
C ALA A 66 9.37 -11.15 -0.69
N VAL A 67 9.15 -10.12 -1.50
CA VAL A 67 8.67 -10.20 -2.88
C VAL A 67 9.63 -9.40 -3.74
N ASN A 68 10.18 -10.01 -4.77
CA ASN A 68 11.14 -9.37 -5.69
C ASN A 68 12.29 -8.62 -4.98
N GLY A 69 12.86 -9.23 -3.95
CA GLY A 69 13.94 -8.65 -3.16
C GLY A 69 13.53 -7.49 -2.25
N ARG A 70 12.23 -7.33 -1.96
CA ARG A 70 11.70 -6.27 -1.10
C ARG A 70 10.75 -6.82 -0.05
N VAL A 71 10.71 -6.14 1.08
CA VAL A 71 9.78 -6.33 2.18
C VAL A 71 8.99 -5.04 2.35
N ALA A 72 7.68 -5.12 2.48
CA ALA A 72 6.86 -3.99 2.90
C ALA A 72 6.75 -3.98 4.42
N VAL A 73 7.00 -2.83 5.02
CA VAL A 73 6.79 -2.57 6.45
C VAL A 73 5.59 -1.65 6.58
N MET A 74 4.65 -1.99 7.44
CA MET A 74 3.33 -1.35 7.51
C MET A 74 2.92 -1.14 8.97
N ALA A 75 2.20 -0.04 9.24
CA ALA A 75 1.49 0.11 10.51
C ALA A 75 0.03 -0.34 10.35
N ILE A 76 -0.45 -1.14 11.29
CA ILE A 76 -1.83 -1.62 11.36
C ILE A 76 -2.42 -1.27 12.73
N SER A 77 -3.73 -1.03 12.81
CA SER A 77 -4.34 -0.80 14.12
C SER A 77 -4.22 -2.06 14.99
N ARG A 78 -3.91 -1.85 16.29
CA ARG A 78 -3.82 -2.95 17.26
C ARG A 78 -5.13 -3.73 17.34
N GLU A 79 -6.27 -3.05 17.28
CA GLU A 79 -7.57 -3.67 17.29
C GLU A 79 -7.78 -4.64 16.11
N CYS A 80 -7.37 -4.22 14.89
CA CYS A 80 -7.40 -5.09 13.72
C CYS A 80 -6.53 -6.33 13.93
N LEU A 81 -5.30 -6.15 14.40
CA LEU A 81 -4.36 -7.24 14.62
C LEU A 81 -4.88 -8.22 15.69
N GLU A 82 -5.40 -7.72 16.80
CA GLU A 82 -6.03 -8.54 17.85
C GLU A 82 -7.22 -9.31 17.31
N THR A 83 -8.03 -8.68 16.46
CA THR A 83 -9.19 -9.34 15.84
C THR A 83 -8.75 -10.50 14.95
N ILE A 84 -7.68 -10.32 14.17
CA ILE A 84 -7.07 -11.40 13.38
C ILE A 84 -6.57 -12.53 14.32
N HIS A 85 -5.82 -12.18 15.35
CA HIS A 85 -5.27 -13.17 16.29
C HIS A 85 -6.36 -13.98 17.02
N ARG A 86 -7.50 -13.36 17.34
CA ARG A 86 -8.66 -14.07 17.93
C ARG A 86 -9.25 -15.13 17.00
N THR A 87 -8.96 -15.10 15.72
CA THR A 87 -9.37 -16.20 14.81
C THR A 87 -8.54 -17.46 14.99
N GLY A 88 -7.41 -17.41 15.70
CA GLY A 88 -6.46 -18.49 15.85
C GLY A 88 -5.59 -18.76 14.62
N ILE A 89 -5.63 -17.85 13.64
CA ILE A 89 -4.91 -17.97 12.38
C ILE A 89 -3.66 -17.10 12.41
N THR A 90 -2.56 -17.61 11.87
CA THR A 90 -1.34 -16.83 11.63
C THR A 90 -1.36 -16.31 10.18
N PRO A 91 -1.67 -15.03 9.96
CA PRO A 91 -1.73 -14.47 8.63
C PRO A 91 -0.34 -14.16 8.08
N ARG A 92 -0.25 -14.07 6.75
CA ARG A 92 0.83 -13.36 6.08
C ARG A 92 0.29 -12.01 5.64
N PHE A 93 1.10 -10.97 5.79
CA PHE A 93 0.73 -9.63 5.37
C PHE A 93 1.36 -9.26 4.02
N ILE A 94 0.64 -8.46 3.23
CA ILE A 94 1.16 -7.85 2.01
C ILE A 94 0.69 -6.39 1.94
N SER A 95 1.48 -5.56 1.28
CA SER A 95 1.09 -4.18 0.95
C SER A 95 0.75 -4.06 -0.52
N PRO A 96 -0.18 -3.19 -0.91
CA PRO A 96 -0.39 -2.83 -2.32
C PRO A 96 0.91 -2.37 -3.02
N LEU A 97 1.92 -1.91 -2.28
CA LEU A 97 3.25 -1.59 -2.84
C LEU A 97 4.00 -2.81 -3.39
N LEU A 98 3.61 -4.04 -3.03
CA LEU A 98 4.20 -5.29 -3.51
C LEU A 98 3.29 -6.03 -4.50
N GLU A 99 2.13 -5.46 -4.83
CA GLU A 99 1.18 -6.07 -5.75
C GLU A 99 1.79 -6.13 -7.17
N GLY A 100 1.67 -7.29 -7.82
CA GLY A 100 2.19 -7.51 -9.17
C GLY A 100 3.65 -7.92 -9.21
N GLU A 101 3.92 -9.22 -9.30
CA GLU A 101 5.28 -9.78 -9.28
C GLU A 101 6.08 -9.48 -10.55
N ASP A 102 5.41 -9.38 -11.71
CA ASP A 102 6.03 -9.14 -13.01
C ASP A 102 5.75 -7.70 -13.48
N MET A 103 6.39 -6.73 -12.83
CA MET A 103 6.22 -5.33 -13.19
C MET A 103 6.98 -4.98 -14.45
N ALA A 104 6.25 -4.84 -15.56
CA ALA A 104 6.77 -4.22 -16.76
C ALA A 104 7.05 -2.73 -16.54
N VAL A 105 7.85 -2.12 -17.41
CA VAL A 105 8.05 -0.66 -17.44
C VAL A 105 6.69 0.04 -17.49
N GLY A 106 6.44 0.93 -16.54
CA GLY A 106 5.17 1.62 -16.43
C GLY A 106 4.89 2.21 -15.05
N THR A 107 3.70 2.76 -14.92
CA THR A 107 3.18 3.33 -13.67
C THR A 107 2.05 2.46 -13.14
N TYR A 108 2.08 2.18 -11.86
CA TYR A 108 1.09 1.37 -11.16
C TYR A 108 0.48 2.20 -10.05
N ILE A 109 -0.84 2.36 -10.09
CA ILE A 109 -1.59 3.22 -9.19
C ILE A 109 -2.68 2.38 -8.54
N ASN A 110 -2.67 2.33 -7.20
CA ASN A 110 -3.75 1.69 -6.45
C ASN A 110 -4.40 2.78 -5.59
N LEU A 111 -5.72 2.92 -5.69
CA LEU A 111 -6.49 3.83 -4.85
C LEU A 111 -7.50 3.02 -4.03
N TYR A 112 -7.30 3.00 -2.72
CA TYR A 112 -8.19 2.34 -1.77
C TYR A 112 -8.65 3.37 -0.74
N ASP A 113 -9.93 3.70 -0.75
CA ASP A 113 -10.50 4.75 0.09
C ASP A 113 -9.69 6.06 0.00
N ASP A 114 -9.03 6.45 1.09
CA ASP A 114 -8.22 7.66 1.20
C ASP A 114 -6.71 7.39 1.10
N THR A 115 -6.32 6.27 0.49
CA THR A 115 -4.91 5.88 0.38
C THR A 115 -4.53 5.62 -1.07
N LEU A 116 -3.59 6.41 -1.56
CA LEU A 116 -3.04 6.32 -2.91
C LEU A 116 -1.64 5.68 -2.86
N TYR A 117 -1.47 4.58 -3.55
CA TYR A 117 -0.19 3.93 -3.77
C TYR A 117 0.28 4.18 -5.18
N VAL A 118 1.52 4.63 -5.35
CA VAL A 118 2.11 4.84 -6.68
C VAL A 118 3.46 4.17 -6.76
N ARG A 119 3.65 3.39 -7.82
CA ARG A 119 4.92 2.77 -8.16
C ARG A 119 5.27 3.10 -9.60
N VAL A 120 6.52 3.42 -9.84
CA VAL A 120 7.04 3.70 -11.18
C VAL A 120 8.20 2.74 -11.45
N TYR A 121 8.07 1.98 -12.52
CA TYR A 121 9.08 1.03 -12.98
C TYR A 121 9.68 1.48 -14.30
N GLY A 122 11.02 1.54 -14.35
CA GLY A 122 11.81 1.44 -15.55
C GLY A 122 12.32 0.01 -15.72
N ASP A 123 13.59 -0.17 -15.91
CA ASP A 123 14.32 -1.44 -15.81
C ASP A 123 14.39 -1.96 -14.35
N ARG A 124 14.08 -1.10 -13.40
CA ARG A 124 13.96 -1.38 -11.96
C ARG A 124 12.89 -0.48 -11.35
N LEU A 125 12.57 -0.71 -10.08
CA LEU A 125 11.72 0.21 -9.32
C LEU A 125 12.43 1.56 -9.17
N LEU A 126 11.83 2.61 -9.69
CA LEU A 126 12.33 4.00 -9.64
C LEU A 126 11.69 4.79 -8.50
N PHE A 127 10.43 4.48 -8.20
CA PHE A 127 9.64 5.19 -7.20
C PHE A 127 8.58 4.26 -6.60
N ALA A 128 8.36 4.34 -5.29
CA ALA A 128 7.26 3.66 -4.60
C ALA A 128 6.91 4.44 -3.34
N GLU A 129 5.72 5.00 -3.30
CA GLU A 129 5.23 5.73 -2.13
C GLU A 129 3.74 5.52 -1.92
N VAL A 130 3.35 5.79 -0.67
CA VAL A 130 1.97 5.79 -0.21
C VAL A 130 1.62 7.19 0.27
N MET A 131 0.46 7.68 -0.15
CA MET A 131 0.01 9.05 0.15
C MET A 131 -1.41 9.02 0.68
N GLU A 132 -1.68 9.76 1.74
CA GLU A 132 -3.04 10.01 2.20
C GLU A 132 -3.71 11.02 1.29
N VAL A 133 -4.95 10.71 0.86
CA VAL A 133 -5.75 11.51 -0.06
C VAL A 133 -7.06 11.87 0.63
N LYS A 134 -7.26 13.14 0.92
CA LYS A 134 -8.50 13.64 1.55
C LYS A 134 -9.53 14.07 0.52
N GLU A 135 -9.05 14.57 -0.62
CA GLU A 135 -9.89 15.04 -1.71
C GLU A 135 -9.28 14.73 -3.09
N ASP A 136 -10.06 14.86 -4.13
CA ASP A 136 -9.61 14.59 -5.51
C ASP A 136 -8.45 15.49 -5.95
N ALA A 137 -8.34 16.69 -5.38
CA ALA A 137 -7.22 17.59 -5.64
C ALA A 137 -5.87 17.02 -5.16
N ASP A 138 -5.86 16.26 -4.06
CA ASP A 138 -4.65 15.62 -3.56
C ASP A 138 -4.11 14.58 -4.55
N ILE A 139 -5.02 13.79 -5.17
CA ILE A 139 -4.64 12.83 -6.23
C ILE A 139 -3.91 13.54 -7.35
N LEU A 140 -4.48 14.65 -7.83
CA LEU A 140 -3.87 15.44 -8.90
C LEU A 140 -2.53 15.99 -8.50
N TYR A 141 -2.44 16.57 -7.31
CA TYR A 141 -1.19 17.13 -6.79
C TYR A 141 -0.06 16.10 -6.74
N TYR A 142 -0.36 14.91 -6.22
CA TYR A 142 0.65 13.84 -6.14
C TYR A 142 1.04 13.32 -7.52
N LEU A 143 0.07 13.04 -8.39
CA LEU A 143 0.36 12.55 -9.74
C LEU A 143 1.13 13.56 -10.58
N GLU A 144 0.80 14.86 -10.50
CA GLU A 144 1.55 15.93 -11.16
C GLU A 144 2.98 16.04 -10.60
N SER A 145 3.15 15.93 -9.30
CA SER A 145 4.46 15.96 -8.65
C SER A 145 5.36 14.81 -9.13
N ILE A 146 4.80 13.60 -9.18
CA ILE A 146 5.49 12.40 -9.68
C ILE A 146 5.78 12.52 -11.18
N HIS A 147 4.82 13.05 -11.95
CA HIS A 147 4.99 13.26 -13.39
C HIS A 147 6.18 14.18 -13.73
N ARG A 148 6.36 15.25 -12.96
CA ARG A 148 7.50 16.18 -13.16
C ARG A 148 8.87 15.50 -13.06
N VAL A 149 8.96 14.43 -12.27
CA VAL A 149 10.23 13.71 -12.06
C VAL A 149 10.34 12.50 -12.98
N TYR A 150 9.27 11.72 -13.13
CA TYR A 150 9.32 10.41 -13.79
C TYR A 150 8.57 10.37 -15.13
N ASN A 151 7.96 11.48 -15.57
CA ASN A 151 7.25 11.57 -16.84
C ASN A 151 6.15 10.49 -17.03
N ILE A 152 5.42 10.18 -15.96
CA ILE A 152 4.46 9.07 -15.89
C ILE A 152 3.32 9.14 -16.93
N TYR A 153 2.98 10.34 -17.44
CA TYR A 153 1.93 10.49 -18.46
C TYR A 153 2.29 9.90 -19.83
N ASN A 154 3.57 9.63 -20.06
CA ASN A 154 4.05 8.95 -21.26
C ASN A 154 4.36 7.46 -21.02
N MET A 155 4.01 6.94 -19.85
CA MET A 155 4.17 5.53 -19.51
C MET A 155 2.86 4.77 -19.61
N ASN A 156 2.93 3.48 -19.81
CA ASN A 156 1.78 2.61 -19.62
C ASN A 156 1.35 2.65 -18.15
N THR A 157 0.07 2.90 -17.92
CA THR A 157 -0.47 2.98 -16.56
C THR A 157 -1.44 1.85 -16.31
N ARG A 158 -1.27 1.19 -15.17
CA ARG A 158 -2.24 0.22 -14.63
C ARG A 158 -2.80 0.77 -13.34
N ALA A 159 -4.10 0.64 -13.15
CA ALA A 159 -4.78 1.10 -11.94
C ALA A 159 -5.64 0.00 -11.35
N THR A 160 -5.68 -0.07 -10.02
CA THR A 160 -6.57 -0.96 -9.24
C THR A 160 -7.26 -0.18 -8.12
N GLY A 161 -8.20 -0.81 -7.42
CA GLY A 161 -9.01 -0.16 -6.38
C GLY A 161 -10.10 0.72 -6.99
N ASP A 162 -10.26 1.94 -6.52
CA ASP A 162 -11.27 2.88 -7.06
C ASP A 162 -10.82 3.51 -8.40
N VAL A 163 -10.80 2.65 -9.42
CA VAL A 163 -10.41 3.04 -10.79
C VAL A 163 -11.38 4.06 -11.37
N GLU A 164 -12.66 4.05 -10.97
CA GLU A 164 -13.65 5.03 -11.47
C GLU A 164 -13.34 6.43 -10.97
N ARG A 165 -13.01 6.58 -9.69
CA ARG A 165 -12.58 7.86 -9.12
C ARG A 165 -11.29 8.34 -9.79
N LEU A 166 -10.29 7.47 -9.95
CA LEU A 166 -9.05 7.79 -10.68
C LEU A 166 -9.32 8.27 -12.11
N ARG A 167 -10.16 7.55 -12.86
CA ARG A 167 -10.54 7.95 -14.24
C ARG A 167 -11.24 9.29 -14.28
N LYS A 168 -12.17 9.53 -13.37
CA LYS A 168 -12.92 10.79 -13.29
C LYS A 168 -11.99 11.97 -13.03
N VAL A 169 -11.07 11.82 -12.08
CA VAL A 169 -10.10 12.84 -11.70
C VAL A 169 -9.12 13.08 -12.86
N CYS A 170 -8.49 12.01 -13.35
CA CYS A 170 -7.46 12.12 -14.39
C CYS A 170 -8.00 12.56 -15.74
N LYS A 171 -9.22 12.15 -16.13
CA LYS A 171 -9.84 12.56 -17.41
C LYS A 171 -9.97 14.09 -17.54
N ARG A 172 -10.20 14.77 -16.44
CA ARG A 172 -10.39 16.24 -16.44
C ARG A 172 -9.08 17.00 -16.50
N TYR A 173 -8.01 16.48 -15.93
CA TYR A 173 -6.84 17.28 -15.55
C TYR A 173 -5.51 16.68 -15.99
N THR A 174 -5.46 15.42 -16.37
CA THR A 174 -4.21 14.75 -16.70
C THR A 174 -4.29 14.02 -18.04
N LYS A 175 -3.11 13.67 -18.58
CA LYS A 175 -2.98 12.83 -19.78
C LYS A 175 -2.86 11.34 -19.45
N LEU A 176 -2.97 10.96 -18.18
CA LEU A 176 -2.96 9.56 -17.77
C LEU A 176 -4.09 8.80 -18.42
N LYS A 177 -3.77 7.68 -19.04
CA LYS A 177 -4.71 6.74 -19.64
C LYS A 177 -4.63 5.43 -18.88
N PHE A 178 -5.76 5.00 -18.35
CA PHE A 178 -5.93 3.72 -17.68
C PHE A 178 -6.66 2.72 -18.58
#